data_feba1ed256238b14c0f8bd3d7707d656
#
_entry.id   feba1ed256238b14c0f8bd3d7707d656
#
_cell.length_a   1.000
_cell.length_b   1.000
_cell.length_c   1.000
_cell.angle_alpha   90.00
_cell.angle_beta   90.00
_cell.angle_gamma   90.00
#
_symmetry.space_group_name_H-M   'P 1'
#
loop_
_entity.id
_entity.type
_entity.pdbx_description
1 polymer ?
#
loop_
_entity_poly.entity_id
_entity_poly.type
_entity_poly.pdbx_seq_one_letter_code
_entity_poly.pdbx_strand_id
1 'polypeptide(L)'
;MTAWSLSGIGVGDALAIGRAWVLAPARLDLPRRHLAPVQVEAEVARFQAAVAQVEAELEGLRQALGDEPAAELRAFLDLQSIVMHDPLLIDETELRIRQELCNAEWALVQQLEAVSLQFDEIEDAYLRERKADVQQLVDRILKAMQGAGGLAALFEQETVDPSQPPWILVARDIAPADMLVLRQHSFAGFATDSGSATSHTAILARSLGLPAVVGVPGLHDQVDQGAVLVLDAENGMVVGALDETALSRYQDRQTHQVFVRQQLEAIRHLESTTRDGQRVLLMANIDLPEDAAMALARGCEGVGLLRSEFLFMNRTSMPSEEEQLAAYKTAVLAMSGRVVTIRTLDSGADKDVPALQASRARPANPALALRAIRLCLAEPEIFLTQVRAILRASAFGPVKVLVPLVSGPAEIIAARELIAKAMSELRAKEQSFDARVPIGAMIEVPSAAIAIDGLLAHIDFASLGTNDLIQYTLAIDRTDSEVAHLYDPLHPAVIRLIQNTLTACRRAGTPVSLCGEMAGDPRFTRILIGLGLREFSMHSAEILRVKQEVLDCDAQAMARPARRLTRLGDPATLRAAVAQFNQHGSPGQTARPPSGL
;
A
#
# COMPACT_ATOMS: atom_id res chain seq x y z
N MET A 1 35.17 -13.30 6.03
CA MET A 1 34.50 -11.98 6.06
C MET A 1 33.62 -11.96 7.31
N THR A 2 33.52 -10.85 8.00
CA THR A 2 32.61 -10.71 9.15
C THR A 2 31.20 -10.54 8.65
N ALA A 3 30.21 -11.22 9.24
CA ALA A 3 28.81 -11.05 8.93
C ALA A 3 28.41 -9.58 9.09
N TRP A 4 27.62 -9.08 8.15
CA TRP A 4 27.11 -7.71 8.15
C TRP A 4 25.60 -7.68 7.92
N SER A 5 24.96 -6.64 8.42
CA SER A 5 23.54 -6.39 8.16
C SER A 5 23.32 -4.90 7.89
N LEU A 6 22.49 -4.60 6.90
CA LEU A 6 22.06 -3.25 6.54
C LEU A 6 20.55 -3.16 6.66
N SER A 7 20.07 -2.01 7.11
CA SER A 7 18.65 -1.75 7.30
C SER A 7 18.12 -0.81 6.22
N GLY A 8 16.93 -1.12 5.74
CA GLY A 8 16.16 -0.32 4.81
C GLY A 8 14.67 -0.46 5.09
N ILE A 9 13.87 -0.25 4.09
CA ILE A 9 12.41 -0.36 4.15
C ILE A 9 12.01 -1.69 3.52
N GLY A 10 11.39 -2.56 4.31
CA GLY A 10 10.90 -3.85 3.84
C GLY A 10 9.64 -3.72 2.98
N VAL A 11 9.57 -4.52 1.92
CA VAL A 11 8.44 -4.61 1.00
C VAL A 11 8.03 -6.07 0.89
N GLY A 12 6.87 -6.40 1.44
CA GLY A 12 6.40 -7.79 1.60
C GLY A 12 6.75 -8.38 2.95
N ASP A 13 6.35 -9.62 3.16
CA ASP A 13 6.49 -10.36 4.44
C ASP A 13 7.37 -11.62 4.30
N ALA A 14 8.00 -11.81 3.15
CA ALA A 14 8.78 -13.02 2.86
C ALA A 14 10.27 -12.83 3.12
N LEU A 15 10.91 -13.94 3.50
CA LEU A 15 12.35 -14.09 3.58
C LEU A 15 12.85 -14.70 2.25
N ALA A 16 13.79 -14.04 1.59
CA ALA A 16 14.46 -14.57 0.43
C ALA A 16 15.94 -14.85 0.71
N ILE A 17 16.42 -15.98 0.25
CA ILE A 17 17.84 -16.39 0.31
C ILE A 17 18.30 -16.66 -1.11
N GLY A 18 19.37 -16.01 -1.52
CA GLY A 18 19.84 -16.12 -2.89
C GLY A 18 21.26 -15.58 -3.09
N ARG A 19 21.70 -15.62 -4.34
CA ARG A 19 22.99 -15.03 -4.75
C ARG A 19 22.77 -13.61 -5.27
N ALA A 20 23.66 -12.72 -4.94
CA ALA A 20 23.60 -11.34 -5.40
C ALA A 20 23.88 -11.27 -6.92
N TRP A 21 22.95 -10.65 -7.63
CA TRP A 21 23.19 -10.09 -8.95
C TRP A 21 23.33 -8.58 -8.82
N VAL A 22 24.57 -8.11 -8.84
CA VAL A 22 24.84 -6.66 -8.66
C VAL A 22 24.77 -5.98 -10.02
N LEU A 23 23.81 -5.08 -10.17
CA LEU A 23 23.61 -4.32 -11.39
C LEU A 23 24.58 -3.14 -11.44
N ALA A 24 25.55 -3.17 -12.34
CA ALA A 24 26.51 -2.10 -12.49
C ALA A 24 25.81 -0.79 -12.86
N PRO A 25 26.16 0.35 -12.19
CA PRO A 25 25.62 1.66 -12.53
C PRO A 25 26.15 2.10 -13.90
N ALA A 26 25.28 2.69 -14.73
CA ALA A 26 25.66 3.15 -16.07
C ALA A 26 26.69 4.29 -16.12
N ARG A 27 26.91 4.96 -14.96
CA ARG A 27 27.66 6.22 -14.88
C ARG A 27 29.10 6.11 -14.37
N LEU A 28 29.64 4.93 -14.14
CA LEU A 28 31.02 4.79 -13.71
C LEU A 28 31.96 5.14 -14.88
N ASP A 29 32.74 6.22 -14.70
CA ASP A 29 33.83 6.69 -15.59
C ASP A 29 33.46 6.91 -17.06
N LEU A 30 32.65 7.95 -17.33
CA LEU A 30 32.41 8.45 -18.69
C LEU A 30 33.43 9.57 -19.02
N PRO A 31 34.60 9.24 -19.61
CA PRO A 31 35.59 10.24 -19.96
C PRO A 31 35.08 11.09 -21.12
N ARG A 32 35.30 12.40 -21.03
CA ARG A 32 35.13 13.29 -22.18
C ARG A 32 36.13 12.89 -23.26
N ARG A 33 35.64 12.55 -24.44
CA ARG A 33 36.47 12.30 -25.62
C ARG A 33 36.25 13.45 -26.60
N HIS A 34 37.32 14.03 -27.08
CA HIS A 34 37.24 15.03 -28.13
C HIS A 34 37.16 14.34 -29.49
N LEU A 35 36.17 14.72 -30.30
CA LEU A 35 35.94 14.16 -31.64
C LEU A 35 36.58 15.02 -32.71
N ALA A 36 37.17 14.39 -33.72
CA ALA A 36 37.52 15.10 -34.95
C ALA A 36 36.20 15.48 -35.69
N PRO A 37 36.16 16.64 -36.39
CA PRO A 37 34.94 17.07 -37.09
C PRO A 37 34.32 16.04 -38.03
N VAL A 38 35.12 15.18 -38.62
CA VAL A 38 34.67 14.10 -39.49
C VAL A 38 33.93 12.94 -38.74
N GLN A 39 34.14 12.86 -37.44
CA GLN A 39 33.52 11.81 -36.59
C GLN A 39 32.19 12.22 -35.97
N VAL A 40 31.84 13.50 -36.02
CA VAL A 40 30.68 14.07 -35.31
C VAL A 40 29.36 13.45 -35.78
N GLU A 41 29.13 13.39 -37.08
CA GLU A 41 27.88 12.84 -37.61
C GLU A 41 27.77 11.32 -37.38
N ALA A 42 28.87 10.58 -37.33
CA ALA A 42 28.88 9.17 -36.95
C ALA A 42 28.51 9.00 -35.46
N GLU A 43 28.96 9.90 -34.61
CA GLU A 43 28.63 9.88 -33.18
C GLU A 43 27.17 10.26 -32.92
N VAL A 44 26.63 11.25 -33.64
CA VAL A 44 25.20 11.59 -33.59
C VAL A 44 24.36 10.40 -34.05
N ALA A 45 24.75 9.73 -35.16
CA ALA A 45 24.04 8.55 -35.61
C ALA A 45 24.07 7.39 -34.57
N ARG A 46 25.19 7.23 -33.85
CA ARG A 46 25.31 6.26 -32.76
C ARG A 46 24.37 6.59 -31.60
N PHE A 47 24.26 7.86 -31.23
CA PHE A 47 23.32 8.32 -30.23
C PHE A 47 21.86 8.06 -30.65
N GLN A 48 21.49 8.45 -31.86
CA GLN A 48 20.15 8.24 -32.41
C GLN A 48 19.79 6.74 -32.48
N ALA A 49 20.73 5.88 -32.81
CA ALA A 49 20.55 4.42 -32.82
C ALA A 49 20.27 3.89 -31.40
N ALA A 50 20.95 4.41 -30.38
CA ALA A 50 20.71 4.03 -28.98
C ALA A 50 19.34 4.52 -28.49
N VAL A 51 18.92 5.73 -28.86
CA VAL A 51 17.59 6.26 -28.57
C VAL A 51 16.51 5.37 -29.20
N ALA A 52 16.65 5.06 -30.48
CA ALA A 52 15.70 4.19 -31.20
C ALA A 52 15.64 2.76 -30.62
N GLN A 53 16.76 2.23 -30.14
CA GLN A 53 16.80 0.94 -29.44
C GLN A 53 15.99 0.99 -28.15
N VAL A 54 16.18 2.01 -27.30
CA VAL A 54 15.45 2.17 -26.03
C VAL A 54 13.96 2.38 -26.30
N GLU A 55 13.59 3.12 -27.34
CA GLU A 55 12.20 3.29 -27.77
C GLU A 55 11.54 1.96 -28.13
N ALA A 56 12.23 1.15 -28.92
CA ALA A 56 11.75 -0.18 -29.30
C ALA A 56 11.62 -1.13 -28.08
N GLU A 57 12.54 -1.05 -27.11
CA GLU A 57 12.45 -1.80 -25.85
C GLU A 57 11.22 -1.38 -25.03
N LEU A 58 10.95 -0.08 -24.86
CA LEU A 58 9.80 0.42 -24.13
C LEU A 58 8.48 0.05 -24.81
N GLU A 59 8.40 0.12 -26.14
CA GLU A 59 7.22 -0.31 -26.88
C GLU A 59 7.02 -1.84 -26.79
N GLY A 60 8.08 -2.63 -26.83
CA GLY A 60 8.04 -4.07 -26.58
C GLY A 60 7.48 -4.42 -25.21
N LEU A 61 7.92 -3.70 -24.16
CA LEU A 61 7.40 -3.83 -22.80
C LEU A 61 5.90 -3.44 -22.72
N ARG A 62 5.50 -2.36 -23.42
CA ARG A 62 4.11 -1.93 -23.50
C ARG A 62 3.21 -2.99 -24.14
N GLN A 63 3.68 -3.64 -25.20
CA GLN A 63 2.95 -4.74 -25.87
C GLN A 63 2.89 -6.01 -25.02
N ALA A 64 3.96 -6.33 -24.29
CA ALA A 64 4.03 -7.49 -23.41
C ALA A 64 3.12 -7.39 -22.18
N LEU A 65 2.67 -6.19 -21.81
CA LEU A 65 1.82 -5.95 -20.63
C LEU A 65 0.38 -6.48 -20.79
N GLY A 66 -0.12 -6.75 -21.98
CA GLY A 66 -1.50 -7.20 -22.21
C GLY A 66 -2.56 -6.19 -21.74
N ASP A 67 -3.82 -6.66 -21.57
CA ASP A 67 -4.95 -5.82 -21.20
C ASP A 67 -5.07 -5.51 -19.69
N GLU A 68 -4.28 -6.15 -18.83
CA GLU A 68 -4.33 -6.03 -17.35
C GLU A 68 -3.01 -5.59 -16.68
N PRO A 69 -2.36 -4.48 -17.05
CA PRO A 69 -1.27 -3.96 -16.24
C PRO A 69 -1.80 -2.95 -15.21
N ALA A 70 -1.10 -2.80 -14.10
CA ALA A 70 -1.34 -1.71 -13.16
C ALA A 70 -1.34 -0.38 -13.94
N ALA A 71 -2.37 0.44 -13.75
CA ALA A 71 -2.54 1.73 -14.46
C ALA A 71 -1.30 2.62 -14.30
N GLU A 72 -0.61 2.52 -13.18
CA GLU A 72 0.63 3.21 -12.85
C GLU A 72 1.79 2.85 -13.78
N LEU A 73 1.91 1.57 -14.17
CA LEU A 73 2.97 1.12 -15.06
C LEU A 73 2.74 1.60 -16.50
N ARG A 74 1.49 1.65 -16.95
CA ARG A 74 1.14 2.29 -18.24
C ARG A 74 1.48 3.77 -18.22
N ALA A 75 1.06 4.49 -17.18
CA ALA A 75 1.33 5.91 -17.04
C ALA A 75 2.85 6.20 -17.02
N PHE A 76 3.64 5.33 -16.38
CA PHE A 76 5.10 5.43 -16.37
C PHE A 76 5.69 5.23 -17.77
N LEU A 77 5.26 4.20 -18.52
CA LEU A 77 5.75 3.96 -19.88
C LEU A 77 5.33 5.07 -20.85
N ASP A 78 4.10 5.58 -20.73
CA ASP A 78 3.61 6.70 -21.51
C ASP A 78 4.43 7.97 -21.24
N LEU A 79 4.80 8.21 -19.97
CA LEU A 79 5.65 9.33 -19.59
C LEU A 79 7.07 9.18 -20.17
N GLN A 80 7.68 8.00 -20.04
CA GLN A 80 9.01 7.74 -20.59
C GLN A 80 9.03 7.97 -22.12
N SER A 81 7.95 7.58 -22.81
CA SER A 81 7.78 7.86 -24.22
C SER A 81 7.69 9.37 -24.53
N ILE A 82 7.00 10.15 -23.69
CA ILE A 82 6.93 11.60 -23.83
C ILE A 82 8.30 12.24 -23.64
N VAL A 83 9.03 11.88 -22.58
CA VAL A 83 10.36 12.41 -22.26
C VAL A 83 11.37 12.05 -23.35
N MET A 84 11.24 10.87 -23.97
CA MET A 84 12.11 10.44 -25.07
C MET A 84 11.97 11.30 -26.33
N HIS A 85 10.82 11.96 -26.51
CA HIS A 85 10.59 12.87 -27.63
C HIS A 85 10.75 14.36 -27.23
N ASP A 86 11.26 14.63 -26.01
CA ASP A 86 11.48 16.00 -25.56
C ASP A 86 12.70 16.60 -26.26
N PRO A 87 12.53 17.67 -27.06
CA PRO A 87 13.64 18.35 -27.73
C PRO A 87 14.75 18.80 -26.78
N LEU A 88 14.39 19.17 -25.54
CA LEU A 88 15.36 19.61 -24.52
C LEU A 88 16.34 18.48 -24.13
N LEU A 89 15.94 17.22 -24.25
CA LEU A 89 16.83 16.11 -23.93
C LEU A 89 17.56 15.61 -25.19
N ILE A 90 16.86 15.38 -26.27
CA ILE A 90 17.42 14.72 -27.46
C ILE A 90 18.11 15.73 -28.39
N ASP A 91 17.39 16.76 -28.86
CA ASP A 91 17.94 17.72 -29.84
C ASP A 91 19.10 18.53 -29.25
N GLU A 92 18.98 18.93 -27.99
CA GLU A 92 20.04 19.67 -27.30
C GLU A 92 21.29 18.78 -27.06
N THR A 93 21.11 17.48 -26.82
CA THR A 93 22.25 16.54 -26.74
C THR A 93 22.97 16.44 -28.09
N GLU A 94 22.23 16.31 -29.19
CA GLU A 94 22.84 16.31 -30.53
C GLU A 94 23.54 17.63 -30.84
N LEU A 95 22.94 18.76 -30.46
CA LEU A 95 23.55 20.08 -30.64
C LEU A 95 24.87 20.21 -29.89
N ARG A 96 24.93 19.70 -28.64
CA ARG A 96 26.16 19.66 -27.85
C ARG A 96 27.25 18.80 -28.51
N ILE A 97 26.91 17.61 -29.02
CA ILE A 97 27.87 16.76 -29.73
C ILE A 97 28.50 17.52 -30.89
N ARG A 98 27.68 18.24 -31.69
CA ARG A 98 28.14 19.01 -32.83
C ARG A 98 28.96 20.27 -32.46
N GLN A 99 28.53 20.99 -31.43
CA GLN A 99 29.18 22.24 -31.02
C GLN A 99 30.43 22.05 -30.17
N GLU A 100 30.37 21.08 -29.22
CA GLU A 100 31.47 20.85 -28.29
C GLU A 100 32.47 19.78 -28.78
N LEU A 101 32.18 19.15 -29.91
CA LEU A 101 33.00 18.08 -30.52
C LEU A 101 33.34 16.98 -29.48
N CYS A 102 32.34 16.53 -28.72
CA CYS A 102 32.49 15.57 -27.64
C CYS A 102 31.66 14.29 -27.91
N ASN A 103 32.01 13.20 -27.24
CA ASN A 103 31.26 11.95 -27.32
C ASN A 103 29.87 12.09 -26.76
N ALA A 104 28.94 11.31 -27.28
CA ALA A 104 27.52 11.38 -27.00
C ALA A 104 27.18 11.10 -25.52
N GLU A 105 27.89 10.16 -24.86
CA GLU A 105 27.69 9.87 -23.44
C GLU A 105 27.96 11.12 -22.58
N TRP A 106 29.06 11.84 -22.87
CA TRP A 106 29.39 13.07 -22.18
C TRP A 106 28.33 14.15 -22.41
N ALA A 107 27.95 14.37 -23.67
CA ALA A 107 26.93 15.34 -24.05
C ALA A 107 25.59 15.07 -23.34
N LEU A 108 25.16 13.82 -23.31
CA LEU A 108 23.92 13.40 -22.67
C LEU A 108 23.94 13.61 -21.14
N VAL A 109 25.05 13.30 -20.48
CA VAL A 109 25.20 13.54 -19.04
C VAL A 109 25.17 15.03 -18.73
N GLN A 110 25.88 15.85 -19.51
CA GLN A 110 25.86 17.32 -19.33
C GLN A 110 24.45 17.90 -19.57
N GLN A 111 23.70 17.36 -20.52
CA GLN A 111 22.33 17.78 -20.77
C GLN A 111 21.41 17.36 -19.62
N LEU A 112 21.58 16.15 -19.09
CA LEU A 112 20.85 15.71 -17.91
C LEU A 112 21.11 16.60 -16.69
N GLU A 113 22.38 17.01 -16.48
CA GLU A 113 22.72 17.93 -15.39
C GLU A 113 22.01 19.29 -15.57
N ALA A 114 21.99 19.82 -16.79
CA ALA A 114 21.30 21.06 -17.11
C ALA A 114 19.78 20.97 -16.87
N VAL A 115 19.15 19.88 -17.33
CA VAL A 115 17.72 19.60 -17.11
C VAL A 115 17.44 19.38 -15.62
N SER A 116 18.32 18.67 -14.91
CA SER A 116 18.19 18.40 -13.48
C SER A 116 18.20 19.67 -12.63
N LEU A 117 19.02 20.66 -12.98
CA LEU A 117 19.03 21.96 -12.30
C LEU A 117 17.72 22.71 -12.49
N GLN A 118 17.08 22.61 -13.68
CA GLN A 118 15.78 23.23 -13.90
C GLN A 118 14.68 22.57 -13.03
N PHE A 119 14.74 21.25 -12.83
CA PHE A 119 13.82 20.56 -11.91
C PHE A 119 14.05 20.96 -10.45
N ASP A 120 15.28 21.22 -10.04
CA ASP A 120 15.60 21.64 -8.66
C ASP A 120 15.09 23.06 -8.33
N GLU A 121 14.90 23.92 -9.35
CA GLU A 121 14.32 25.25 -9.19
C GLU A 121 12.78 25.24 -9.09
N ILE A 122 12.12 24.11 -9.39
CA ILE A 122 10.68 23.98 -9.34
C ILE A 122 10.24 23.74 -7.90
N GLU A 123 9.32 24.58 -7.37
CA GLU A 123 8.77 24.43 -6.01
C GLU A 123 7.83 23.23 -5.86
N ASP A 124 7.28 22.71 -6.94
CA ASP A 124 6.34 21.59 -6.96
C ASP A 124 7.05 20.25 -6.70
N ALA A 125 6.68 19.57 -5.61
CA ALA A 125 7.27 18.29 -5.20
C ALA A 125 7.04 17.18 -6.25
N TYR A 126 5.87 17.17 -6.91
CA TYR A 126 5.52 16.18 -7.94
C TYR A 126 6.41 16.32 -9.19
N LEU A 127 6.68 17.56 -9.62
CA LEU A 127 7.58 17.81 -10.76
C LEU A 127 9.04 17.48 -10.41
N ARG A 128 9.46 17.67 -9.15
CA ARG A 128 10.79 17.24 -8.69
C ARG A 128 11.00 15.74 -8.72
N GLU A 129 9.94 14.94 -8.44
CA GLU A 129 10.01 13.47 -8.55
C GLU A 129 10.25 13.02 -9.99
N ARG A 130 9.80 13.80 -10.99
CA ARG A 130 10.04 13.54 -12.42
C ARG A 130 11.51 13.59 -12.83
N LYS A 131 12.36 14.25 -12.05
CA LYS A 131 13.82 14.22 -12.22
C LYS A 131 14.35 12.79 -12.22
N ALA A 132 13.82 11.93 -11.34
CA ALA A 132 14.22 10.51 -11.28
C ALA A 132 13.85 9.76 -12.56
N ASP A 133 12.69 10.05 -13.15
CA ASP A 133 12.23 9.40 -14.39
C ASP A 133 13.12 9.76 -15.57
N VAL A 134 13.54 11.03 -15.69
CA VAL A 134 14.49 11.50 -16.71
C VAL A 134 15.86 10.86 -16.50
N GLN A 135 16.32 10.75 -15.26
CA GLN A 135 17.58 10.10 -14.92
C GLN A 135 17.58 8.62 -15.34
N GLN A 136 16.50 7.90 -15.07
CA GLN A 136 16.36 6.49 -15.44
C GLN A 136 16.38 6.30 -16.97
N LEU A 137 15.72 7.19 -17.72
CA LEU A 137 15.74 7.15 -19.18
C LEU A 137 17.15 7.38 -19.73
N VAL A 138 17.86 8.39 -19.23
CA VAL A 138 19.24 8.69 -19.61
C VAL A 138 20.16 7.50 -19.31
N ASP A 139 20.01 6.85 -18.16
CA ASP A 139 20.79 5.66 -17.81
C ASP A 139 20.52 4.49 -18.76
N ARG A 140 19.30 4.33 -19.28
CA ARG A 140 18.97 3.35 -20.33
C ARG A 140 19.66 3.67 -21.64
N ILE A 141 19.61 4.91 -22.10
CA ILE A 141 20.26 5.34 -23.32
C ILE A 141 21.79 5.13 -23.22
N LEU A 142 22.39 5.46 -22.07
CA LEU A 142 23.81 5.22 -21.82
C LEU A 142 24.18 3.74 -21.89
N LYS A 143 23.37 2.85 -21.31
CA LYS A 143 23.55 1.40 -21.38
C LYS A 143 23.45 0.89 -22.84
N ALA A 144 22.46 1.36 -23.59
CA ALA A 144 22.31 1.02 -25.01
C ALA A 144 23.51 1.46 -25.83
N MET A 145 24.05 2.66 -25.58
CA MET A 145 25.26 3.16 -26.23
C MET A 145 26.53 2.35 -25.90
N GLN A 146 26.59 1.75 -24.71
CA GLN A 146 27.70 0.88 -24.29
C GLN A 146 27.59 -0.54 -24.85
N GLY A 147 26.53 -0.85 -25.61
CA GLY A 147 26.26 -2.18 -26.12
C GLY A 147 25.84 -3.18 -25.02
N ALA A 148 25.57 -2.68 -23.82
CA ALA A 148 24.94 -3.47 -22.80
C ALA A 148 23.45 -3.58 -23.18
N GLY A 149 23.03 -4.76 -23.61
CA GLY A 149 21.60 -5.05 -23.79
C GLY A 149 20.83 -4.75 -22.52
N GLY A 150 19.51 -4.44 -22.63
CA GLY A 150 18.65 -4.27 -21.46
C GLY A 150 18.74 -5.48 -20.51
N LEU A 151 18.20 -5.36 -19.31
CA LEU A 151 18.20 -6.45 -18.31
C LEU A 151 17.79 -7.81 -18.89
N ALA A 152 16.84 -7.84 -19.83
CA ALA A 152 16.41 -9.06 -20.51
C ALA A 152 17.57 -9.78 -21.24
N ALA A 153 18.39 -9.04 -21.97
CA ALA A 153 19.52 -9.61 -22.72
C ALA A 153 20.66 -10.14 -21.83
N LEU A 154 20.82 -9.58 -20.61
CA LEU A 154 21.77 -10.08 -19.63
C LEU A 154 21.34 -11.44 -19.05
N PHE A 155 20.04 -11.70 -18.96
CA PHE A 155 19.50 -12.95 -18.40
C PHE A 155 19.31 -14.05 -19.45
N GLU A 156 19.15 -13.72 -20.71
CA GLU A 156 19.10 -14.72 -21.79
C GLU A 156 20.41 -15.54 -21.95
N GLN A 157 21.51 -15.01 -21.42
CA GLN A 157 22.84 -15.65 -21.50
C GLN A 157 23.14 -16.59 -20.32
N GLU A 158 22.37 -16.54 -19.22
CA GLU A 158 22.58 -17.43 -18.08
C GLU A 158 21.60 -18.60 -18.06
N THR A 159 22.16 -19.80 -18.11
CA THR A 159 21.41 -21.04 -17.83
C THR A 159 21.11 -21.08 -16.33
N VAL A 160 19.83 -21.08 -15.97
CA VAL A 160 19.39 -21.29 -14.58
C VAL A 160 19.80 -22.72 -14.17
N ASP A 161 20.79 -22.84 -13.31
CA ASP A 161 21.14 -24.11 -12.69
C ASP A 161 20.24 -24.33 -11.46
N PRO A 162 19.29 -25.29 -11.49
CA PRO A 162 18.36 -25.52 -10.38
C PRO A 162 19.03 -25.95 -9.07
N SER A 163 20.30 -26.35 -9.10
CA SER A 163 21.06 -26.73 -7.92
C SER A 163 21.63 -25.54 -7.14
N GLN A 164 21.61 -24.35 -7.74
CA GLN A 164 22.14 -23.13 -7.13
C GLN A 164 21.02 -22.27 -6.53
N PRO A 165 21.31 -21.52 -5.44
CA PRO A 165 20.34 -20.56 -4.91
C PRO A 165 19.90 -19.55 -5.98
N PRO A 166 18.63 -19.13 -5.98
CA PRO A 166 18.09 -18.17 -6.95
C PRO A 166 18.81 -16.82 -6.83
N TRP A 167 18.64 -15.98 -7.85
CA TRP A 167 19.24 -14.65 -7.85
C TRP A 167 18.45 -13.65 -6.97
N ILE A 168 19.16 -12.76 -6.30
CA ILE A 168 18.67 -11.55 -5.64
C ILE A 168 19.30 -10.38 -6.36
N LEU A 169 18.47 -9.52 -6.97
CA LEU A 169 18.95 -8.33 -7.64
C LEU A 169 19.38 -7.28 -6.62
N VAL A 170 20.58 -6.75 -6.78
CA VAL A 170 21.11 -5.62 -6.01
C VAL A 170 21.40 -4.48 -6.97
N ALA A 171 20.81 -3.32 -6.74
CA ALA A 171 20.95 -2.16 -7.60
C ALA A 171 20.93 -0.87 -6.78
N ARG A 172 21.42 0.24 -7.35
CA ARG A 172 21.23 1.56 -6.72
C ARG A 172 19.78 1.99 -6.78
N ASP A 173 19.15 1.76 -7.91
CA ASP A 173 17.71 1.94 -8.15
C ASP A 173 17.26 0.99 -9.27
N ILE A 174 15.96 0.68 -9.31
CA ILE A 174 15.38 -0.20 -10.33
C ILE A 174 14.23 0.55 -11.00
N ALA A 175 14.32 0.69 -12.31
CA ALA A 175 13.22 1.26 -13.08
C ALA A 175 12.00 0.34 -13.07
N PRO A 176 10.77 0.90 -13.02
CA PRO A 176 9.54 0.10 -13.05
C PRO A 176 9.45 -0.87 -14.24
N ALA A 177 9.96 -0.48 -15.39
CA ALA A 177 10.02 -1.35 -16.57
C ALA A 177 10.95 -2.56 -16.40
N ASP A 178 12.02 -2.43 -15.61
CA ASP A 178 12.95 -3.52 -15.32
C ASP A 178 12.33 -4.57 -14.38
N MET A 179 11.35 -4.17 -13.56
CA MET A 179 10.59 -5.07 -12.70
C MET A 179 9.79 -6.13 -13.49
N LEU A 180 9.35 -5.81 -14.72
CA LEU A 180 8.67 -6.77 -15.58
C LEU A 180 9.61 -7.87 -16.05
N VAL A 181 10.86 -7.53 -16.34
CA VAL A 181 11.90 -8.50 -16.70
C VAL A 181 12.19 -9.41 -15.51
N LEU A 182 12.26 -8.86 -14.28
CA LEU A 182 12.45 -9.66 -13.08
C LEU A 182 11.33 -10.68 -12.84
N ARG A 183 10.09 -10.34 -13.20
CA ARG A 183 8.95 -11.26 -13.11
C ARG A 183 9.07 -12.46 -14.06
N GLN A 184 9.65 -12.26 -15.24
CA GLN A 184 9.83 -13.32 -16.25
C GLN A 184 10.99 -14.26 -15.91
N HIS A 185 11.93 -13.81 -15.09
CA HIS A 185 13.11 -14.56 -14.65
C HIS A 185 12.99 -14.91 -13.16
N SER A 186 13.53 -16.07 -12.75
CA SER A 186 13.39 -16.64 -11.40
C SER A 186 14.24 -15.90 -10.34
N PHE A 187 13.90 -14.63 -10.07
CA PHE A 187 14.48 -13.88 -8.95
C PHE A 187 13.75 -14.19 -7.65
N ALA A 188 14.52 -14.38 -6.58
CA ALA A 188 13.96 -14.54 -5.24
C ALA A 188 13.49 -13.22 -4.61
N GLY A 189 14.04 -12.09 -5.07
CA GLY A 189 13.74 -10.76 -4.58
C GLY A 189 14.77 -9.74 -5.05
N PHE A 190 14.68 -8.51 -4.54
CA PHE A 190 15.65 -7.47 -4.85
C PHE A 190 15.90 -6.51 -3.67
N ALA A 191 17.03 -5.82 -3.73
CA ALA A 191 17.35 -4.75 -2.76
C ALA A 191 17.97 -3.54 -3.48
N THR A 192 17.63 -2.33 -3.00
CA THR A 192 18.10 -1.08 -3.60
C THR A 192 18.66 -0.11 -2.58
N ASP A 193 19.69 0.68 -2.97
CA ASP A 193 20.24 1.76 -2.14
C ASP A 193 19.22 2.88 -1.97
N SER A 194 18.47 3.19 -3.01
CA SER A 194 17.45 4.23 -3.05
C SER A 194 16.05 3.63 -2.91
N GLY A 195 15.07 4.48 -2.64
CA GLY A 195 13.66 4.11 -2.58
C GLY A 195 12.99 4.42 -1.24
N SER A 196 11.67 4.55 -1.29
CA SER A 196 10.81 4.76 -0.13
C SER A 196 9.69 3.72 -0.11
N ALA A 197 8.94 3.63 0.98
CA ALA A 197 7.77 2.75 1.09
C ALA A 197 6.70 3.04 0.02
N THR A 198 6.67 4.26 -0.51
CA THR A 198 5.74 4.75 -1.52
C THR A 198 6.36 4.87 -2.91
N SER A 199 7.62 4.48 -3.10
CA SER A 199 8.25 4.49 -4.43
C SER A 199 7.54 3.54 -5.38
N HIS A 200 7.53 3.86 -6.67
CA HIS A 200 6.96 3.00 -7.72
C HIS A 200 7.53 1.58 -7.68
N THR A 201 8.82 1.45 -7.39
CA THR A 201 9.51 0.17 -7.21
C THR A 201 8.92 -0.64 -6.05
N ALA A 202 8.64 -0.01 -4.90
CA ALA A 202 8.04 -0.68 -3.75
C ALA A 202 6.58 -1.09 -4.00
N ILE A 203 5.80 -0.25 -4.68
CA ILE A 203 4.41 -0.53 -5.05
C ILE A 203 4.35 -1.74 -6.00
N LEU A 204 5.19 -1.74 -7.03
CA LEU A 204 5.28 -2.85 -7.99
C LEU A 204 5.77 -4.15 -7.34
N ALA A 205 6.75 -4.09 -6.43
CA ALA A 205 7.20 -5.27 -5.69
C ALA A 205 6.05 -5.92 -4.92
N ARG A 206 5.21 -5.12 -4.24
CA ARG A 206 4.02 -5.61 -3.53
C ARG A 206 3.02 -6.24 -4.50
N SER A 207 2.75 -5.61 -5.63
CA SER A 207 1.79 -6.12 -6.61
C SER A 207 2.27 -7.43 -7.27
N LEU A 208 3.58 -7.58 -7.46
CA LEU A 208 4.19 -8.78 -8.02
C LEU A 208 4.44 -9.88 -6.97
N GLY A 209 4.27 -9.57 -5.68
CA GLY A 209 4.54 -10.50 -4.57
C GLY A 209 6.02 -10.85 -4.41
N LEU A 210 6.93 -9.96 -4.87
CA LEU A 210 8.37 -10.14 -4.76
C LEU A 210 8.87 -9.51 -3.45
N PRO A 211 9.59 -10.26 -2.59
CA PRO A 211 10.21 -9.69 -1.41
C PRO A 211 11.30 -8.69 -1.82
N ALA A 212 11.25 -7.50 -1.20
CA ALA A 212 12.26 -6.49 -1.46
C ALA A 212 12.63 -5.70 -0.20
N VAL A 213 13.84 -5.12 -0.22
CA VAL A 213 14.29 -4.15 0.77
C VAL A 213 14.82 -2.93 0.01
N VAL A 214 14.14 -1.79 0.17
CA VAL A 214 14.49 -0.56 -0.54
C VAL A 214 15.06 0.50 0.40
N GLY A 215 15.81 1.46 -0.12
CA GLY A 215 16.39 2.51 0.70
C GLY A 215 17.45 1.98 1.67
N VAL A 216 18.35 1.12 1.22
CA VAL A 216 19.47 0.56 2.00
C VAL A 216 20.77 1.26 1.64
N PRO A 217 21.21 2.30 2.38
CA PRO A 217 22.36 3.11 1.99
C PRO A 217 23.64 2.28 1.92
N GLY A 218 24.37 2.39 0.81
CA GLY A 218 25.67 1.74 0.62
C GLY A 218 25.61 0.23 0.36
N LEU A 219 24.45 -0.33 0.09
CA LEU A 219 24.28 -1.76 -0.19
C LEU A 219 25.09 -2.17 -1.43
N HIS A 220 24.94 -1.41 -2.52
CA HIS A 220 25.60 -1.69 -3.79
C HIS A 220 27.13 -1.77 -3.66
N ASP A 221 27.73 -0.92 -2.82
CA ASP A 221 29.17 -0.89 -2.61
C ASP A 221 29.66 -1.99 -1.62
N GLN A 222 28.75 -2.59 -0.87
CA GLN A 222 29.04 -3.63 0.15
C GLN A 222 28.93 -5.05 -0.40
N VAL A 223 28.21 -5.23 -1.52
CA VAL A 223 27.84 -6.56 -2.02
C VAL A 223 28.67 -6.94 -3.23
N ASP A 224 29.38 -8.06 -3.15
CA ASP A 224 30.09 -8.63 -4.29
C ASP A 224 29.14 -9.47 -5.17
N GLN A 225 29.41 -9.49 -6.49
CA GLN A 225 28.68 -10.34 -7.44
C GLN A 225 28.74 -11.82 -7.03
N GLY A 226 27.58 -12.46 -6.96
CA GLY A 226 27.45 -13.87 -6.59
C GLY A 226 27.52 -14.18 -5.09
N ALA A 227 27.69 -13.16 -4.24
CA ALA A 227 27.66 -13.33 -2.78
C ALA A 227 26.29 -13.85 -2.31
N VAL A 228 26.27 -14.74 -1.33
CA VAL A 228 25.01 -15.21 -0.73
C VAL A 228 24.43 -14.13 0.17
N LEU A 229 23.19 -13.77 -0.09
CA LEU A 229 22.43 -12.76 0.66
C LEU A 229 21.15 -13.35 1.24
N VAL A 230 20.72 -12.74 2.33
CA VAL A 230 19.39 -12.92 2.91
C VAL A 230 18.67 -11.57 2.86
N LEU A 231 17.49 -11.55 2.24
CA LEU A 231 16.55 -10.44 2.30
C LEU A 231 15.44 -10.78 3.30
N ASP A 232 15.39 -10.08 4.39
CA ASP A 232 14.31 -10.13 5.37
C ASP A 232 13.36 -8.95 5.11
N ALA A 233 12.42 -9.13 4.19
CA ALA A 233 11.49 -8.06 3.81
C ALA A 233 10.53 -7.70 4.95
N GLU A 234 10.24 -8.63 5.87
CA GLU A 234 9.41 -8.36 7.05
C GLU A 234 10.08 -7.36 8.00
N ASN A 235 11.40 -7.48 8.21
CA ASN A 235 12.16 -6.62 9.11
C ASN A 235 12.94 -5.50 8.38
N GLY A 236 12.86 -5.43 7.05
CA GLY A 236 13.57 -4.44 6.25
C GLY A 236 15.10 -4.59 6.32
N MET A 237 15.61 -5.82 6.34
CA MET A 237 17.04 -6.10 6.51
C MET A 237 17.64 -6.85 5.33
N VAL A 238 18.86 -6.47 4.97
CA VAL A 238 19.74 -7.24 4.07
C VAL A 238 20.92 -7.73 4.85
N VAL A 239 21.19 -9.05 4.78
CA VAL A 239 22.27 -9.68 5.55
C VAL A 239 23.19 -10.45 4.60
N GLY A 240 24.49 -10.26 4.77
CA GLY A 240 25.51 -10.92 3.95
C GLY A 240 26.69 -11.44 4.77
N ALA A 241 27.59 -12.18 4.10
CA ALA A 241 28.75 -12.81 4.68
C ALA A 241 28.43 -13.71 5.89
N LEU A 242 27.31 -14.45 5.80
CA LEU A 242 26.84 -15.37 6.84
C LEU A 242 27.71 -16.63 6.93
N ASP A 243 27.99 -17.09 8.15
CA ASP A 243 28.51 -18.43 8.37
C ASP A 243 27.42 -19.49 8.14
N GLU A 244 27.81 -20.76 8.01
CA GLU A 244 26.89 -21.88 7.78
C GLU A 244 25.80 -21.97 8.85
N THR A 245 26.14 -21.69 10.11
CA THR A 245 25.19 -21.76 11.24
C THR A 245 24.12 -20.67 11.15
N ALA A 246 24.51 -19.45 10.83
CA ALA A 246 23.59 -18.33 10.66
C ALA A 246 22.72 -18.53 9.40
N LEU A 247 23.31 -18.98 8.30
CA LEU A 247 22.57 -19.29 7.07
C LEU A 247 21.53 -20.40 7.31
N SER A 248 21.90 -21.48 8.01
CA SER A 248 20.97 -22.56 8.36
C SER A 248 19.77 -22.04 9.16
N ARG A 249 19.96 -21.12 10.11
CA ARG A 249 18.84 -20.51 10.85
C ARG A 249 17.87 -19.75 9.95
N TYR A 250 18.39 -19.02 8.96
CA TYR A 250 17.53 -18.33 7.99
C TYR A 250 16.82 -19.31 7.06
N GLN A 251 17.47 -20.39 6.65
CA GLN A 251 16.85 -21.47 5.86
C GLN A 251 15.72 -22.16 6.63
N ASP A 252 15.95 -22.47 7.91
CA ASP A 252 14.90 -23.03 8.78
C ASP A 252 13.72 -22.06 8.93
N ARG A 253 13.99 -20.75 9.11
CA ARG A 253 12.95 -19.73 9.18
C ARG A 253 12.18 -19.62 7.84
N GLN A 254 12.87 -19.64 6.70
CA GLN A 254 12.25 -19.63 5.38
C GLN A 254 11.35 -20.85 5.16
N THR A 255 11.86 -22.04 5.50
CA THR A 255 11.10 -23.31 5.41
C THR A 255 9.86 -23.24 6.28
N HIS A 256 10.00 -22.73 7.51
CA HIS A 256 8.86 -22.53 8.42
C HIS A 256 7.82 -21.53 7.84
N GLN A 257 8.25 -20.40 7.27
CA GLN A 257 7.34 -19.45 6.62
C GLN A 257 6.58 -20.08 5.45
N VAL A 258 7.27 -20.85 4.60
CA VAL A 258 6.63 -21.59 3.48
C VAL A 258 5.60 -22.58 4.02
N PHE A 259 5.94 -23.34 5.06
CA PHE A 259 5.02 -24.31 5.68
C PHE A 259 3.78 -23.61 6.27
N VAL A 260 3.97 -22.52 7.03
CA VAL A 260 2.87 -21.72 7.58
C VAL A 260 1.98 -21.18 6.46
N ARG A 261 2.58 -20.65 5.38
CA ARG A 261 1.83 -20.13 4.22
C ARG A 261 0.99 -21.24 3.56
N GLN A 262 1.54 -22.45 3.41
CA GLN A 262 0.77 -23.59 2.88
C GLN A 262 -0.40 -23.99 3.80
N GLN A 263 -0.19 -23.98 5.12
CA GLN A 263 -1.27 -24.25 6.09
C GLN A 263 -2.36 -23.18 6.01
N LEU A 264 -1.98 -21.91 5.92
CA LEU A 264 -2.93 -20.80 5.76
C LEU A 264 -3.70 -20.89 4.45
N GLU A 265 -3.05 -21.28 3.36
CA GLU A 265 -3.71 -21.45 2.07
C GLU A 265 -4.76 -22.59 2.10
N ALA A 266 -4.48 -23.66 2.84
CA ALA A 266 -5.43 -24.78 3.00
C ALA A 266 -6.74 -24.37 3.67
N ILE A 267 -6.74 -23.35 4.54
CA ILE A 267 -7.95 -22.86 5.21
C ILE A 267 -8.68 -21.76 4.41
N ARG A 268 -8.17 -21.31 3.28
CA ARG A 268 -8.74 -20.21 2.50
C ARG A 268 -10.21 -20.37 2.20
N HIS A 269 -10.62 -21.57 1.81
CA HIS A 269 -12.01 -21.87 1.40
C HIS A 269 -12.94 -22.26 2.57
N LEU A 270 -12.40 -22.40 3.78
CA LEU A 270 -13.23 -22.70 4.94
C LEU A 270 -14.07 -21.49 5.33
N GLU A 271 -15.25 -21.71 5.88
CA GLU A 271 -16.03 -20.64 6.50
C GLU A 271 -15.32 -20.13 7.76
N SER A 272 -15.27 -18.80 7.93
CA SER A 272 -14.67 -18.17 9.10
C SER A 272 -15.64 -18.30 10.31
N THR A 273 -15.62 -19.45 10.96
CA THR A 273 -16.52 -19.81 12.07
C THR A 273 -15.70 -20.25 13.27
N THR A 274 -16.01 -19.70 14.45
CA THR A 274 -15.36 -20.09 15.70
C THR A 274 -15.76 -21.53 16.10
N ARG A 275 -15.02 -22.15 17.04
CA ARG A 275 -15.28 -23.53 17.52
C ARG A 275 -16.68 -23.71 18.13
N ASP A 276 -17.25 -22.66 18.72
CA ASP A 276 -18.60 -22.63 19.27
C ASP A 276 -19.66 -22.21 18.23
N GLY A 277 -19.31 -22.21 16.92
CA GLY A 277 -20.23 -22.01 15.82
C GLY A 277 -20.61 -20.54 15.53
N GLN A 278 -19.86 -19.56 16.05
CA GLN A 278 -20.10 -18.15 15.75
C GLN A 278 -19.44 -17.76 14.43
N ARG A 279 -20.22 -17.29 13.47
CA ARG A 279 -19.67 -16.78 12.21
C ARG A 279 -18.98 -15.43 12.44
N VAL A 280 -17.82 -15.26 11.82
CA VAL A 280 -17.04 -14.03 11.80
C VAL A 280 -16.77 -13.66 10.34
N LEU A 281 -17.15 -12.47 9.92
CA LEU A 281 -16.92 -11.99 8.56
C LEU A 281 -15.52 -11.38 8.45
N LEU A 282 -14.77 -11.82 7.47
CA LEU A 282 -13.42 -11.33 7.16
C LEU A 282 -13.46 -10.57 5.83
N MET A 283 -13.40 -9.26 5.93
CA MET A 283 -13.52 -8.32 4.82
C MET A 283 -12.16 -7.74 4.46
N ALA A 284 -12.02 -7.25 3.23
CA ALA A 284 -10.81 -6.55 2.80
C ALA A 284 -10.92 -5.04 2.96
N ASN A 285 -9.79 -4.40 3.31
CA ASN A 285 -9.54 -2.99 3.04
C ASN A 285 -8.84 -2.90 1.68
N ILE A 286 -9.32 -2.03 0.82
CA ILE A 286 -8.71 -1.76 -0.49
C ILE A 286 -8.52 -0.25 -0.69
N ASP A 287 -7.45 0.09 -1.36
CA ASP A 287 -7.09 1.47 -1.68
C ASP A 287 -7.43 1.79 -3.14
N LEU A 288 -7.22 0.84 -4.04
CA LEU A 288 -7.55 0.95 -5.45
C LEU A 288 -8.69 -0.02 -5.82
N PRO A 289 -9.55 0.35 -6.79
CA PRO A 289 -10.64 -0.52 -7.26
C PRO A 289 -10.15 -1.89 -7.78
N GLU A 290 -8.97 -1.94 -8.38
CA GLU A 290 -8.34 -3.12 -8.94
C GLU A 290 -7.94 -4.13 -7.86
N ASP A 291 -7.67 -3.69 -6.63
CA ASP A 291 -7.33 -4.56 -5.49
C ASP A 291 -8.47 -5.51 -5.11
N ALA A 292 -9.70 -5.20 -5.52
CA ALA A 292 -10.88 -5.99 -5.19
C ALA A 292 -10.78 -7.43 -5.71
N ALA A 293 -10.30 -7.63 -6.93
CA ALA A 293 -10.14 -8.96 -7.52
C ALA A 293 -9.10 -9.79 -6.75
N MET A 294 -7.96 -9.18 -6.39
CA MET A 294 -6.92 -9.85 -5.61
C MET A 294 -7.40 -10.15 -4.18
N ALA A 295 -8.12 -9.24 -3.55
CA ALA A 295 -8.71 -9.47 -2.23
C ALA A 295 -9.68 -10.66 -2.25
N LEU A 296 -10.52 -10.76 -3.28
CA LEU A 296 -11.42 -11.89 -3.49
C LEU A 296 -10.64 -13.21 -3.64
N ALA A 297 -9.58 -13.22 -4.45
CA ALA A 297 -8.72 -14.38 -4.65
C ALA A 297 -8.04 -14.84 -3.34
N ARG A 298 -7.76 -13.93 -2.41
CA ARG A 298 -7.22 -14.21 -1.07
C ARG A 298 -8.26 -14.67 -0.07
N GLY A 299 -9.53 -14.78 -0.46
CA GLY A 299 -10.59 -15.39 0.36
C GLY A 299 -11.36 -14.40 1.24
N CYS A 300 -11.37 -13.09 0.92
CA CYS A 300 -12.25 -12.15 1.61
C CYS A 300 -13.74 -12.40 1.30
N GLU A 301 -14.59 -12.02 2.23
CA GLU A 301 -16.04 -12.16 2.11
C GLU A 301 -16.74 -10.90 1.57
N GLY A 302 -15.97 -9.87 1.27
CA GLY A 302 -16.39 -8.58 0.73
C GLY A 302 -15.34 -7.51 0.97
N VAL A 303 -15.65 -6.27 0.62
CA VAL A 303 -14.85 -5.09 0.95
C VAL A 303 -15.52 -4.35 2.11
N GLY A 304 -14.86 -4.33 3.27
CA GLY A 304 -15.35 -3.62 4.45
C GLY A 304 -14.90 -2.17 4.48
N LEU A 305 -13.88 -1.82 3.69
CA LEU A 305 -13.42 -0.45 3.51
C LEU A 305 -12.77 -0.28 2.13
N LEU A 306 -13.41 0.47 1.25
CA LEU A 306 -12.77 1.08 0.08
C LEU A 306 -12.44 2.54 0.43
N ARG A 307 -11.14 2.89 0.40
CA ARG A 307 -10.65 4.25 0.65
C ARG A 307 -10.76 5.06 -0.62
N SER A 308 -11.74 5.97 -0.67
CA SER A 308 -12.01 6.76 -1.87
C SER A 308 -11.04 7.92 -2.10
N GLU A 309 -10.27 8.31 -1.11
CA GLU A 309 -9.35 9.45 -1.20
C GLU A 309 -8.27 9.28 -2.27
N PHE A 310 -7.86 8.06 -2.61
CA PHE A 310 -6.92 7.80 -3.69
C PHE A 310 -7.39 8.29 -5.06
N LEU A 311 -8.72 8.39 -5.27
CA LEU A 311 -9.28 8.97 -6.49
C LEU A 311 -9.08 10.49 -6.57
N PHE A 312 -8.78 11.15 -5.45
CA PHE A 312 -8.64 12.60 -5.34
C PHE A 312 -7.18 13.06 -5.23
N MET A 313 -6.26 12.15 -4.91
CA MET A 313 -4.84 12.45 -4.74
C MET A 313 -4.15 12.66 -6.10
N ASN A 314 -3.04 13.43 -6.08
CA ASN A 314 -2.18 13.67 -7.24
C ASN A 314 -2.92 14.26 -8.46
N ARG A 315 -3.95 15.09 -8.23
CA ARG A 315 -4.78 15.71 -9.28
C ARG A 315 -4.89 17.21 -9.09
N THR A 316 -4.89 17.94 -10.20
CA THR A 316 -5.13 19.40 -10.22
C THR A 316 -6.61 19.77 -10.23
N SER A 317 -7.50 18.82 -10.53
CA SER A 317 -8.96 19.01 -10.54
C SER A 317 -9.68 17.89 -9.80
N MET A 318 -10.84 18.17 -9.23
CA MET A 318 -11.67 17.17 -8.56
C MET A 318 -12.15 16.11 -9.57
N PRO A 319 -12.19 14.82 -9.16
CA PRO A 319 -12.69 13.75 -10.02
C PRO A 319 -14.19 13.97 -10.30
N SER A 320 -14.59 13.85 -11.56
CA SER A 320 -15.98 13.93 -11.99
C SER A 320 -16.82 12.79 -11.43
N GLU A 321 -18.16 12.92 -11.49
CA GLU A 321 -19.09 11.85 -11.10
C GLU A 321 -18.87 10.58 -11.93
N GLU A 322 -18.56 10.70 -13.23
CA GLU A 322 -18.34 9.56 -14.12
C GLU A 322 -17.04 8.83 -13.82
N GLU A 323 -15.95 9.55 -13.53
CA GLU A 323 -14.67 8.94 -13.12
C GLU A 323 -14.83 8.16 -11.81
N GLN A 324 -15.50 8.76 -10.82
CA GLN A 324 -15.76 8.10 -9.54
C GLN A 324 -16.68 6.86 -9.72
N LEU A 325 -17.72 6.99 -10.57
CA LEU A 325 -18.60 5.86 -10.87
C LEU A 325 -17.83 4.72 -11.53
N ALA A 326 -16.97 5.01 -12.50
CA ALA A 326 -16.16 3.98 -13.17
C ALA A 326 -15.30 3.20 -12.16
N ALA A 327 -14.64 3.91 -11.25
CA ALA A 327 -13.83 3.31 -10.21
C ALA A 327 -14.66 2.42 -9.24
N TYR A 328 -15.76 2.96 -8.69
CA TYR A 328 -16.61 2.19 -7.76
C TYR A 328 -17.26 0.99 -8.44
N LYS A 329 -17.71 1.14 -9.68
CA LYS A 329 -18.27 0.05 -10.48
C LYS A 329 -17.26 -1.08 -10.70
N THR A 330 -15.99 -0.76 -10.98
CA THR A 330 -14.92 -1.75 -11.13
C THR A 330 -14.79 -2.60 -9.85
N ALA A 331 -14.70 -1.97 -8.68
CA ALA A 331 -14.62 -2.68 -7.40
C ALA A 331 -15.87 -3.54 -7.12
N VAL A 332 -17.08 -3.00 -7.39
CA VAL A 332 -18.35 -3.70 -7.16
C VAL A 332 -18.47 -4.95 -8.05
N LEU A 333 -18.14 -4.83 -9.34
CA LEU A 333 -18.18 -5.94 -10.28
C LEU A 333 -17.16 -7.03 -9.93
N ALA A 334 -15.93 -6.65 -9.56
CA ALA A 334 -14.88 -7.58 -9.15
C ALA A 334 -15.29 -8.41 -7.91
N MET A 335 -16.11 -7.85 -7.02
CA MET A 335 -16.61 -8.56 -5.83
C MET A 335 -17.70 -9.60 -6.11
N SER A 336 -18.18 -9.74 -7.33
CA SER A 336 -19.09 -10.83 -7.74
C SER A 336 -20.30 -11.01 -6.81
N GLY A 337 -21.00 -9.91 -6.49
CA GLY A 337 -22.20 -9.88 -5.64
C GLY A 337 -21.92 -9.80 -4.13
N ARG A 338 -20.67 -9.73 -3.70
CA ARG A 338 -20.31 -9.43 -2.31
C ARG A 338 -20.35 -7.92 -2.05
N VAL A 339 -20.58 -7.55 -0.78
CA VAL A 339 -20.74 -6.16 -0.39
C VAL A 339 -19.42 -5.37 -0.54
N VAL A 340 -19.55 -4.12 -1.00
CA VAL A 340 -18.46 -3.14 -1.04
C VAL A 340 -18.88 -1.93 -0.18
N THR A 341 -18.16 -1.72 0.93
CA THR A 341 -18.36 -0.53 1.78
C THR A 341 -17.44 0.58 1.28
N ILE A 342 -18.02 1.64 0.76
CA ILE A 342 -17.28 2.78 0.21
C ILE A 342 -17.28 3.91 1.25
N ARG A 343 -16.09 4.28 1.72
CA ARG A 343 -15.91 5.42 2.59
C ARG A 343 -15.96 6.70 1.76
N THR A 344 -16.80 7.66 2.15
CA THR A 344 -16.77 8.98 1.55
C THR A 344 -15.46 9.69 1.87
N LEU A 345 -15.14 10.72 1.13
CA LEU A 345 -13.84 11.41 1.17
C LEU A 345 -13.36 11.64 2.60
N ASP A 346 -12.22 11.05 2.93
CA ASP A 346 -11.50 11.22 4.19
C ASP A 346 -10.16 11.89 3.92
N SER A 347 -10.22 13.08 3.37
CA SER A 347 -9.06 13.90 3.06
C SER A 347 -9.27 15.31 3.56
N GLY A 348 -8.17 15.98 3.78
CA GLY A 348 -8.08 17.36 4.21
C GLY A 348 -6.65 17.84 4.01
N ALA A 349 -6.19 18.71 4.88
CA ALA A 349 -4.84 19.23 4.79
C ALA A 349 -3.73 18.23 5.21
N ASP A 350 -4.12 17.05 5.69
CA ASP A 350 -3.23 15.94 6.08
C ASP A 350 -2.82 15.04 4.90
N LYS A 351 -3.59 15.06 3.82
CA LYS A 351 -3.28 14.33 2.57
C LYS A 351 -3.18 15.34 1.44
N ASP A 352 -2.20 15.14 0.57
CA ASP A 352 -1.95 16.06 -0.53
C ASP A 352 -3.02 15.90 -1.63
N VAL A 353 -4.04 16.76 -1.56
CA VAL A 353 -5.07 16.92 -2.59
C VAL A 353 -5.00 18.35 -3.11
N PRO A 354 -4.16 18.61 -4.12
CA PRO A 354 -3.91 19.95 -4.63
C PRO A 354 -5.19 20.70 -5.02
N ALA A 355 -6.15 19.97 -5.59
CA ALA A 355 -7.45 20.54 -5.97
C ALA A 355 -8.27 21.10 -4.79
N LEU A 356 -8.07 20.61 -3.57
CA LEU A 356 -8.71 21.10 -2.34
C LEU A 356 -7.89 22.21 -1.66
N GLN A 357 -6.59 22.27 -1.91
CA GLN A 357 -5.66 23.17 -1.23
C GLN A 357 -5.46 24.50 -1.97
N ALA A 358 -5.74 24.54 -3.28
CA ALA A 358 -5.44 25.69 -4.15
C ALA A 358 -6.00 27.05 -3.64
N SER A 359 -7.03 27.04 -2.78
CA SER A 359 -7.66 28.25 -2.24
C SER A 359 -7.57 28.41 -0.73
N ARG A 360 -6.82 27.52 -0.02
CA ARG A 360 -6.84 27.47 1.45
C ARG A 360 -5.44 27.51 2.06
N ALA A 361 -5.29 28.27 3.16
CA ALA A 361 -4.08 28.24 3.94
C ALA A 361 -3.91 26.87 4.63
N ARG A 362 -2.70 26.34 4.65
CA ARG A 362 -2.40 25.08 5.34
C ARG A 362 -2.63 25.25 6.85
N PRO A 363 -3.51 24.45 7.47
CA PRO A 363 -3.80 24.58 8.91
C PRO A 363 -2.61 24.10 9.75
N ALA A 364 -2.49 24.65 10.95
CA ALA A 364 -1.44 24.27 11.90
C ALA A 364 -1.54 22.80 12.34
N ASN A 365 -2.77 22.27 12.43
CA ASN A 365 -3.05 20.89 12.82
C ASN A 365 -3.96 20.21 11.76
N PRO A 366 -3.39 19.64 10.69
CA PRO A 366 -4.17 19.06 9.60
C PRO A 366 -5.18 18.00 10.03
N ALA A 367 -4.80 17.12 10.96
CA ALA A 367 -5.65 16.04 11.44
C ALA A 367 -6.90 16.51 12.21
N LEU A 368 -6.88 17.71 12.79
CA LEU A 368 -7.97 18.31 13.55
C LEU A 368 -8.73 19.40 12.78
N ALA A 369 -8.30 19.72 11.58
CA ALA A 369 -8.80 20.82 10.77
C ALA A 369 -10.08 20.45 10.01
N LEU A 370 -10.41 21.26 8.99
CA LEU A 370 -11.54 21.03 8.09
C LEU A 370 -11.19 19.91 7.12
N ARG A 371 -11.63 18.69 7.46
CA ARG A 371 -11.42 17.46 6.66
C ARG A 371 -12.66 16.56 6.69
N ALA A 372 -12.66 15.55 5.88
CA ALA A 372 -13.66 14.47 5.85
C ALA A 372 -15.10 15.02 5.81
N ILE A 373 -16.00 14.49 6.65
CA ILE A 373 -17.40 14.95 6.66
C ILE A 373 -17.54 16.45 6.94
N ARG A 374 -16.67 17.04 7.74
CA ARG A 374 -16.72 18.49 8.03
C ARG A 374 -16.48 19.31 6.76
N LEU A 375 -15.52 18.90 5.92
CA LEU A 375 -15.27 19.50 4.62
C LEU A 375 -16.45 19.28 3.68
N CYS A 376 -16.97 18.05 3.62
CA CYS A 376 -18.09 17.69 2.77
C CYS A 376 -19.38 18.46 3.10
N LEU A 377 -19.60 18.78 4.38
CA LEU A 377 -20.74 19.62 4.81
C LEU A 377 -20.51 21.11 4.53
N ALA A 378 -19.27 21.58 4.58
CA ALA A 378 -18.92 22.96 4.21
C ALA A 378 -18.96 23.19 2.68
N GLU A 379 -18.64 22.16 1.90
CA GLU A 379 -18.68 22.17 0.43
C GLU A 379 -19.57 21.03 -0.11
N PRO A 380 -20.91 21.17 -0.04
CA PRO A 380 -21.84 20.08 -0.32
C PRO A 380 -21.74 19.48 -1.72
N GLU A 381 -21.28 20.23 -2.71
CA GLU A 381 -21.15 19.72 -4.09
C GLU A 381 -20.09 18.63 -4.22
N ILE A 382 -19.02 18.67 -3.41
CA ILE A 382 -18.02 17.59 -3.35
C ILE A 382 -18.69 16.30 -2.88
N PHE A 383 -19.45 16.38 -1.80
CA PHE A 383 -20.15 15.24 -1.23
C PHE A 383 -21.25 14.71 -2.15
N LEU A 384 -22.06 15.61 -2.72
CA LEU A 384 -23.15 15.24 -3.64
C LEU A 384 -22.62 14.52 -4.89
N THR A 385 -21.54 15.02 -5.49
CA THR A 385 -20.90 14.37 -6.66
C THR A 385 -20.44 12.95 -6.30
N GLN A 386 -19.77 12.80 -5.17
CA GLN A 386 -19.30 11.47 -4.71
C GLN A 386 -20.47 10.54 -4.40
N VAL A 387 -21.46 11.01 -3.65
CA VAL A 387 -22.59 10.16 -3.24
C VAL A 387 -23.43 9.74 -4.45
N ARG A 388 -23.65 10.62 -5.46
CA ARG A 388 -24.33 10.21 -6.70
C ARG A 388 -23.56 9.08 -7.40
N ALA A 389 -22.24 9.17 -7.50
CA ALA A 389 -21.41 8.11 -8.07
C ALA A 389 -21.53 6.79 -7.29
N ILE A 390 -21.49 6.84 -5.94
CA ILE A 390 -21.65 5.65 -5.08
C ILE A 390 -23.04 5.02 -5.24
N LEU A 391 -24.10 5.85 -5.23
CA LEU A 391 -25.47 5.39 -5.42
C LEU A 391 -25.65 4.74 -6.80
N ARG A 392 -25.13 5.33 -7.87
CA ARG A 392 -25.15 4.74 -9.21
C ARG A 392 -24.39 3.42 -9.28
N ALA A 393 -23.26 3.30 -8.56
CA ALA A 393 -22.52 2.06 -8.48
C ALA A 393 -23.33 0.93 -7.82
N SER A 394 -24.27 1.24 -6.92
CA SER A 394 -25.15 0.26 -6.28
C SER A 394 -26.12 -0.46 -7.24
N ALA A 395 -26.30 0.05 -8.46
CA ALA A 395 -27.05 -0.65 -9.51
C ALA A 395 -26.32 -1.91 -10.03
N PHE A 396 -25.02 -2.06 -9.76
CA PHE A 396 -24.18 -3.14 -10.26
C PHE A 396 -23.89 -4.21 -9.20
N GLY A 397 -24.21 -3.96 -7.92
CA GLY A 397 -24.04 -4.90 -6.83
C GLY A 397 -24.22 -4.26 -5.45
N PRO A 398 -24.11 -5.02 -4.36
CA PRO A 398 -24.35 -4.52 -3.00
C PRO A 398 -23.30 -3.50 -2.57
N VAL A 399 -23.73 -2.30 -2.20
CA VAL A 399 -22.90 -1.19 -1.74
C VAL A 399 -23.37 -0.70 -0.38
N LYS A 400 -22.44 -0.27 0.48
CA LYS A 400 -22.71 0.50 1.71
C LYS A 400 -21.97 1.83 1.65
N VAL A 401 -22.56 2.90 2.16
CA VAL A 401 -21.91 4.23 2.32
C VAL A 401 -21.39 4.36 3.74
N LEU A 402 -20.12 4.66 3.92
CA LEU A 402 -19.49 4.87 5.22
C LEU A 402 -19.01 6.32 5.34
N VAL A 403 -19.54 7.05 6.33
CA VAL A 403 -19.19 8.47 6.57
C VAL A 403 -18.09 8.55 7.61
N PRO A 404 -16.90 9.11 7.28
CA PRO A 404 -15.75 9.22 8.19
C PRO A 404 -15.86 10.43 9.11
N LEU A 405 -15.05 10.45 10.17
CA LEU A 405 -14.81 11.56 11.10
C LEU A 405 -16.09 12.12 11.75
N VAL A 406 -17.08 11.27 11.98
CA VAL A 406 -18.32 11.64 12.65
C VAL A 406 -18.05 11.85 14.14
N SER A 407 -18.34 13.04 14.66
CA SER A 407 -18.15 13.38 16.07
C SER A 407 -19.45 13.36 16.89
N GLY A 408 -20.61 13.41 16.22
CA GLY A 408 -21.92 13.38 16.83
C GLY A 408 -23.09 13.26 15.84
N PRO A 409 -24.34 13.19 16.32
CA PRO A 409 -25.52 12.93 15.46
C PRO A 409 -25.78 14.00 14.41
N ALA A 410 -25.47 15.27 14.69
CA ALA A 410 -25.76 16.37 13.75
C ALA A 410 -25.09 16.20 12.39
N GLU A 411 -23.83 15.70 12.37
CA GLU A 411 -23.08 15.49 11.13
C GLU A 411 -23.68 14.36 10.30
N ILE A 412 -24.08 13.25 10.92
CA ILE A 412 -24.68 12.12 10.20
C ILE A 412 -26.10 12.45 9.72
N ILE A 413 -26.87 13.25 10.46
CA ILE A 413 -28.18 13.72 10.03
C ILE A 413 -28.03 14.59 8.78
N ALA A 414 -27.13 15.57 8.81
CA ALA A 414 -26.86 16.43 7.67
C ALA A 414 -26.34 15.64 6.44
N ALA A 415 -25.46 14.64 6.67
CA ALA A 415 -25.02 13.76 5.60
C ALA A 415 -26.17 12.97 4.96
N ARG A 416 -27.10 12.42 5.78
CA ARG A 416 -28.30 11.72 5.29
C ARG A 416 -29.24 12.64 4.48
N GLU A 417 -29.37 13.90 4.86
CA GLU A 417 -30.14 14.89 4.08
C GLU A 417 -29.54 15.11 2.69
N LEU A 418 -28.21 15.25 2.60
CA LEU A 418 -27.51 15.36 1.33
C LEU A 418 -27.62 14.07 0.49
N ILE A 419 -27.53 12.89 1.11
CA ILE A 419 -27.74 11.60 0.44
C ILE A 419 -29.17 11.51 -0.12
N ALA A 420 -30.17 11.91 0.66
CA ALA A 420 -31.57 11.95 0.21
C ALA A 420 -31.78 12.93 -0.97
N LYS A 421 -31.09 14.07 -0.96
CA LYS A 421 -31.05 15.01 -2.08
C LYS A 421 -30.45 14.35 -3.32
N ALA A 422 -29.28 13.70 -3.21
CA ALA A 422 -28.66 12.98 -4.31
C ALA A 422 -29.57 11.88 -4.89
N MET A 423 -30.25 11.12 -4.05
CA MET A 423 -31.24 10.11 -4.48
C MET A 423 -32.40 10.77 -5.26
N SER A 424 -32.87 11.93 -4.83
CA SER A 424 -33.92 12.68 -5.54
C SER A 424 -33.46 13.16 -6.91
N GLU A 425 -32.22 13.68 -7.00
CA GLU A 425 -31.61 14.13 -8.26
C GLU A 425 -31.44 12.97 -9.26
N LEU A 426 -30.99 11.79 -8.78
CA LEU A 426 -30.83 10.60 -9.61
C LEU A 426 -32.19 10.08 -10.14
N ARG A 427 -33.25 10.10 -9.29
CA ARG A 427 -34.60 9.74 -9.74
C ARG A 427 -35.11 10.71 -10.82
N ALA A 428 -34.88 12.00 -10.65
CA ALA A 428 -35.27 13.00 -11.64
C ALA A 428 -34.54 12.82 -12.99
N LYS A 429 -33.34 12.25 -12.97
CA LYS A 429 -32.53 11.93 -14.16
C LYS A 429 -32.77 10.49 -14.67
N GLU A 430 -33.73 9.76 -14.11
CA GLU A 430 -34.04 8.35 -14.43
C GLU A 430 -32.81 7.41 -14.32
N GLN A 431 -31.84 7.74 -13.44
CA GLN A 431 -30.65 6.92 -13.23
C GLN A 431 -30.93 5.82 -12.21
N SER A 432 -30.49 4.59 -12.53
CA SER A 432 -30.69 3.42 -11.68
C SER A 432 -29.77 3.41 -10.46
N PHE A 433 -30.33 3.09 -9.27
CA PHE A 433 -29.58 2.89 -8.04
C PHE A 433 -30.42 2.10 -7.04
N ASP A 434 -29.80 1.50 -6.00
CA ASP A 434 -30.52 0.89 -4.89
C ASP A 434 -30.99 1.99 -3.90
N ALA A 435 -32.29 2.14 -3.74
CA ALA A 435 -32.87 3.11 -2.81
C ALA A 435 -32.68 2.73 -1.32
N ARG A 436 -32.18 1.55 -1.03
CA ARG A 436 -31.97 1.00 0.32
C ARG A 436 -30.50 0.84 0.68
N VAL A 437 -29.61 1.57 0.00
CA VAL A 437 -28.17 1.55 0.32
C VAL A 437 -27.98 1.89 1.80
N PRO A 438 -27.36 0.99 2.61
CA PRO A 438 -27.10 1.26 4.02
C PRO A 438 -26.12 2.41 4.21
N ILE A 439 -26.40 3.28 5.19
CA ILE A 439 -25.55 4.45 5.53
C ILE A 439 -25.01 4.23 6.94
N GLY A 440 -23.69 4.13 7.07
CA GLY A 440 -22.99 3.96 8.34
C GLY A 440 -22.10 5.12 8.71
N ALA A 441 -21.70 5.14 9.99
CA ALA A 441 -20.72 6.08 10.51
C ALA A 441 -19.43 5.37 10.94
N MET A 442 -18.29 5.97 10.63
CA MET A 442 -17.01 5.55 11.18
C MET A 442 -16.87 6.10 12.60
N ILE A 443 -16.67 5.19 13.54
CA ILE A 443 -16.49 5.51 14.96
C ILE A 443 -14.97 5.56 15.22
N GLU A 444 -14.43 6.73 15.03
CA GLU A 444 -12.98 6.99 15.11
C GLU A 444 -12.66 8.25 15.92
N VAL A 445 -13.69 9.04 16.27
CA VAL A 445 -13.57 10.17 17.19
C VAL A 445 -14.03 9.72 18.57
N PRO A 446 -13.27 9.96 19.65
CA PRO A 446 -13.65 9.53 21.01
C PRO A 446 -15.03 9.99 21.45
N SER A 447 -15.47 11.19 21.04
CA SER A 447 -16.83 11.69 21.34
C SER A 447 -17.92 10.80 20.76
N ALA A 448 -17.76 10.31 19.51
CA ALA A 448 -18.69 9.39 18.89
C ALA A 448 -18.73 8.02 19.59
N ALA A 449 -17.55 7.52 20.03
CA ALA A 449 -17.46 6.25 20.75
C ALA A 449 -18.06 6.34 22.16
N ILE A 450 -17.92 7.49 22.84
CA ILE A 450 -18.50 7.72 24.18
C ILE A 450 -20.01 7.89 24.11
N ALA A 451 -20.49 8.70 23.15
CA ALA A 451 -21.90 9.06 22.99
C ALA A 451 -22.59 8.26 21.86
N ILE A 452 -22.16 7.04 21.63
CA ILE A 452 -22.60 6.20 20.50
C ILE A 452 -24.12 6.01 20.44
N ASP A 453 -24.80 5.95 21.61
CA ASP A 453 -26.25 5.74 21.67
C ASP A 453 -27.02 6.83 20.88
N GLY A 454 -26.52 8.07 20.86
CA GLY A 454 -27.11 9.16 20.08
C GLY A 454 -26.95 9.00 18.56
N LEU A 455 -25.95 8.24 18.10
CA LEU A 455 -25.72 7.97 16.67
C LEU A 455 -26.56 6.79 16.15
N LEU A 456 -26.80 5.78 17.00
CA LEU A 456 -27.41 4.50 16.57
C LEU A 456 -28.80 4.66 15.96
N ALA A 457 -29.57 5.71 16.31
CA ALA A 457 -30.85 6.01 15.72
C ALA A 457 -30.75 6.53 14.26
N HIS A 458 -29.56 6.93 13.82
CA HIS A 458 -29.34 7.60 12.55
C HIS A 458 -28.42 6.86 11.60
N ILE A 459 -27.94 5.66 11.96
CA ILE A 459 -27.04 4.84 11.14
C ILE A 459 -27.59 3.42 10.99
N ASP A 460 -27.31 2.81 9.84
CA ASP A 460 -27.71 1.43 9.55
C ASP A 460 -26.61 0.45 9.99
N PHE A 461 -25.36 0.90 10.13
CA PHE A 461 -24.22 0.14 10.65
C PHE A 461 -23.14 1.09 11.20
N ALA A 462 -22.25 0.57 12.00
CA ALA A 462 -21.05 1.27 12.49
C ALA A 462 -19.76 0.59 11.99
N SER A 463 -18.68 1.35 11.84
CA SER A 463 -17.34 0.82 11.59
C SER A 463 -16.34 1.47 12.52
N LEU A 464 -15.61 0.69 13.33
CA LEU A 464 -14.58 1.19 14.24
C LEU A 464 -13.30 1.49 13.44
N GLY A 465 -12.94 2.77 13.29
CA GLY A 465 -11.70 3.25 12.72
C GLY A 465 -10.61 3.37 13.77
N THR A 466 -9.99 2.24 14.17
CA THR A 466 -9.10 2.22 15.34
C THR A 466 -7.84 3.06 15.18
N ASN A 467 -7.35 3.30 13.97
CA ASN A 467 -6.15 4.09 13.76
C ASN A 467 -6.34 5.53 14.26
N ASP A 468 -7.39 6.18 13.79
CA ASP A 468 -7.72 7.56 14.20
C ASP A 468 -8.31 7.60 15.62
N LEU A 469 -9.06 6.56 16.02
CA LEU A 469 -9.55 6.45 17.40
C LEU A 469 -8.40 6.44 18.41
N ILE A 470 -7.32 5.71 18.14
CA ILE A 470 -6.13 5.68 19.00
C ILE A 470 -5.45 7.05 18.99
N GLN A 471 -5.20 7.61 17.80
CA GLN A 471 -4.57 8.91 17.60
C GLN A 471 -5.28 10.01 18.41
N TYR A 472 -6.59 10.13 18.26
CA TYR A 472 -7.38 11.16 18.96
C TYR A 472 -7.57 10.86 20.46
N THR A 473 -7.62 9.59 20.85
CA THR A 473 -7.73 9.22 22.28
C THR A 473 -6.45 9.55 23.04
N LEU A 474 -5.29 9.33 22.41
CA LEU A 474 -3.99 9.56 23.04
C LEU A 474 -3.41 10.95 22.73
N ALA A 475 -4.10 11.75 21.89
CA ALA A 475 -3.67 13.08 21.45
C ALA A 475 -2.26 13.08 20.83
N ILE A 476 -2.02 12.14 19.94
CA ILE A 476 -0.75 11.98 19.24
C ILE A 476 -0.96 12.06 17.72
N ASP A 477 0.08 12.44 17.00
CA ASP A 477 0.15 12.27 15.54
C ASP A 477 0.98 11.02 15.25
N ARG A 478 0.35 9.97 14.68
CA ARG A 478 1.00 8.70 14.37
C ARG A 478 2.02 8.81 13.23
N THR A 479 1.99 9.91 12.48
CA THR A 479 2.92 10.17 11.37
C THR A 479 4.14 10.97 11.83
N ASP A 480 4.10 11.56 13.00
CA ASP A 480 5.21 12.29 13.61
C ASP A 480 6.15 11.32 14.33
N SER A 481 7.37 11.20 13.82
CA SER A 481 8.40 10.28 14.35
C SER A 481 8.77 10.53 15.82
N GLU A 482 8.58 11.76 16.33
CA GLU A 482 8.90 12.09 17.72
C GLU A 482 7.89 11.49 18.71
N VAL A 483 6.61 11.38 18.31
CA VAL A 483 5.53 10.89 19.18
C VAL A 483 4.88 9.59 18.74
N ALA A 484 5.17 9.07 17.54
CA ALA A 484 4.61 7.82 17.02
C ALA A 484 4.84 6.63 17.95
N HIS A 485 5.92 6.63 18.72
CA HIS A 485 6.23 5.60 19.72
C HIS A 485 5.19 5.52 20.87
N LEU A 486 4.36 6.55 21.06
CA LEU A 486 3.27 6.58 22.04
C LEU A 486 1.98 5.92 21.53
N TYR A 487 1.93 5.53 20.25
CA TYR A 487 0.80 4.84 19.66
C TYR A 487 0.64 3.45 20.28
N ASP A 488 -0.42 3.26 21.09
CA ASP A 488 -0.66 2.02 21.83
C ASP A 488 -2.09 1.49 21.61
N PRO A 489 -2.30 0.50 20.73
CA PRO A 489 -3.59 -0.13 20.50
C PRO A 489 -4.20 -0.80 21.73
N LEU A 490 -3.36 -1.24 22.68
CA LEU A 490 -3.79 -1.84 23.95
C LEU A 490 -3.90 -0.82 25.10
N HIS A 491 -3.90 0.48 24.78
CA HIS A 491 -4.15 1.46 25.84
C HIS A 491 -5.55 1.25 26.46
N PRO A 492 -5.68 1.23 27.82
CA PRO A 492 -6.96 0.94 28.48
C PRO A 492 -8.12 1.84 28.05
N ALA A 493 -7.86 3.11 27.72
CA ALA A 493 -8.88 4.02 27.22
C ALA A 493 -9.42 3.56 25.85
N VAL A 494 -8.54 3.14 24.94
CA VAL A 494 -8.91 2.66 23.60
C VAL A 494 -9.77 1.40 23.70
N ILE A 495 -9.33 0.40 24.47
CA ILE A 495 -10.06 -0.86 24.63
C ILE A 495 -11.44 -0.64 25.28
N ARG A 496 -11.57 0.35 26.19
CA ARG A 496 -12.87 0.73 26.76
C ARG A 496 -13.78 1.41 25.76
N LEU A 497 -13.27 2.27 24.89
CA LEU A 497 -14.04 2.89 23.81
C LEU A 497 -14.56 1.84 22.81
N ILE A 498 -13.71 0.89 22.42
CA ILE A 498 -14.11 -0.25 21.58
C ILE A 498 -15.21 -1.06 22.29
N GLN A 499 -15.02 -1.43 23.55
CA GLN A 499 -16.02 -2.19 24.32
C GLN A 499 -17.34 -1.44 24.43
N ASN A 500 -17.31 -0.13 24.69
CA ASN A 500 -18.51 0.71 24.79
C ASN A 500 -19.29 0.66 23.46
N THR A 501 -18.61 0.91 22.35
CA THR A 501 -19.20 0.88 21.02
C THR A 501 -19.82 -0.48 20.70
N LEU A 502 -19.06 -1.59 20.88
CA LEU A 502 -19.56 -2.96 20.62
C LEU A 502 -20.76 -3.30 21.50
N THR A 503 -20.77 -2.83 22.74
CA THR A 503 -21.87 -3.09 23.68
C THR A 503 -23.14 -2.34 23.31
N ALA A 504 -23.02 -1.05 22.95
CA ALA A 504 -24.13 -0.21 22.53
C ALA A 504 -24.73 -0.72 21.20
N CYS A 505 -23.90 -1.00 20.19
CA CYS A 505 -24.32 -1.55 18.91
C CYS A 505 -25.08 -2.87 19.09
N ARG A 506 -24.56 -3.79 19.91
CA ARG A 506 -25.24 -5.06 20.19
C ARG A 506 -26.60 -4.86 20.86
N ARG A 507 -26.76 -3.90 21.79
CA ARG A 507 -28.04 -3.60 22.43
C ARG A 507 -29.06 -3.05 21.44
N ALA A 508 -28.60 -2.21 20.51
CA ALA A 508 -29.44 -1.60 19.49
C ALA A 508 -29.73 -2.56 18.30
N GLY A 509 -29.02 -3.68 18.20
CA GLY A 509 -29.09 -4.56 17.02
C GLY A 509 -28.41 -3.98 15.77
N THR A 510 -27.57 -2.96 15.94
CA THR A 510 -26.85 -2.32 14.83
C THR A 510 -25.58 -3.12 14.52
N PRO A 511 -25.36 -3.55 13.26
CA PRO A 511 -24.11 -4.21 12.84
C PRO A 511 -22.91 -3.32 13.10
N VAL A 512 -21.80 -3.92 13.52
CA VAL A 512 -20.54 -3.19 13.74
C VAL A 512 -19.34 -3.97 13.26
N SER A 513 -18.52 -3.32 12.45
CA SER A 513 -17.22 -3.79 11.95
C SER A 513 -16.06 -3.05 12.59
N LEU A 514 -14.84 -3.54 12.37
CA LEU A 514 -13.59 -2.87 12.69
C LEU A 514 -12.70 -2.87 11.46
N CYS A 515 -12.22 -1.70 11.03
CA CYS A 515 -11.46 -1.52 9.80
C CYS A 515 -10.07 -0.89 9.99
N GLY A 516 -9.67 -0.57 11.22
CA GLY A 516 -8.30 -0.13 11.53
C GLY A 516 -7.30 -1.29 11.52
N GLU A 517 -6.02 -0.98 11.66
CA GLU A 517 -4.92 -1.96 11.64
C GLU A 517 -5.08 -3.08 12.68
N MET A 518 -5.72 -2.80 13.82
CA MET A 518 -6.03 -3.82 14.82
C MET A 518 -6.85 -5.00 14.27
N ALA A 519 -7.62 -4.83 13.18
CA ALA A 519 -8.40 -5.90 12.58
C ALA A 519 -7.53 -6.96 11.91
N GLY A 520 -6.40 -6.54 11.30
CA GLY A 520 -5.48 -7.40 10.59
C GLY A 520 -4.39 -8.01 11.46
N ASP A 521 -4.26 -7.58 12.70
CA ASP A 521 -3.24 -8.11 13.61
C ASP A 521 -3.80 -9.30 14.43
N PRO A 522 -3.30 -10.52 14.20
CA PRO A 522 -3.77 -11.72 14.89
C PRO A 522 -3.71 -11.62 16.42
N ARG A 523 -2.80 -10.79 16.97
CA ARG A 523 -2.65 -10.58 18.42
C ARG A 523 -3.89 -9.98 19.07
N PHE A 524 -4.72 -9.27 18.31
CA PHE A 524 -5.95 -8.64 18.79
C PHE A 524 -7.21 -9.43 18.47
N THR A 525 -7.15 -10.42 17.57
CA THR A 525 -8.33 -11.16 17.10
C THR A 525 -9.12 -11.76 18.25
N ARG A 526 -8.46 -12.46 19.18
CA ARG A 526 -9.12 -13.16 20.29
C ARG A 526 -9.82 -12.21 21.26
N ILE A 527 -9.16 -11.12 21.65
CA ILE A 527 -9.78 -10.12 22.56
C ILE A 527 -10.97 -9.46 21.88
N LEU A 528 -10.87 -9.09 20.61
CA LEU A 528 -11.96 -8.44 19.86
C LEU A 528 -13.16 -9.38 19.71
N ILE A 529 -12.95 -10.66 19.37
CA ILE A 529 -14.01 -11.69 19.34
C ILE A 529 -14.67 -11.84 20.71
N GLY A 530 -13.86 -11.90 21.78
CA GLY A 530 -14.34 -11.99 23.16
C GLY A 530 -15.15 -10.78 23.60
N LEU A 531 -14.85 -9.57 23.11
CA LEU A 531 -15.64 -8.35 23.33
C LEU A 531 -16.93 -8.33 22.50
N GLY A 532 -17.06 -9.19 21.49
CA GLY A 532 -18.27 -9.36 20.70
C GLY A 532 -18.18 -8.90 19.24
N LEU A 533 -16.99 -8.53 18.74
CA LEU A 533 -16.81 -8.20 17.34
C LEU A 533 -17.01 -9.46 16.46
N ARG A 534 -17.68 -9.29 15.31
CA ARG A 534 -17.98 -10.37 14.35
C ARG A 534 -17.70 -9.97 12.88
N GLU A 535 -17.24 -8.76 12.63
CA GLU A 535 -16.88 -8.30 11.29
C GLU A 535 -15.56 -7.54 11.36
N PHE A 536 -14.53 -8.09 10.70
CA PHE A 536 -13.16 -7.56 10.64
C PHE A 536 -12.88 -7.14 9.21
N SER A 537 -12.29 -5.97 9.01
CA SER A 537 -11.86 -5.50 7.70
C SER A 537 -10.38 -5.10 7.76
N MET A 538 -9.57 -5.71 6.91
CA MET A 538 -8.12 -5.62 6.99
C MET A 538 -7.47 -5.66 5.61
N HIS A 539 -6.18 -5.38 5.54
CA HIS A 539 -5.42 -5.63 4.32
C HIS A 539 -5.53 -7.11 3.92
N SER A 540 -5.70 -7.39 2.63
CA SER A 540 -6.00 -8.73 2.13
C SER A 540 -4.94 -9.79 2.45
N ALA A 541 -3.68 -9.38 2.68
CA ALA A 541 -2.60 -10.29 3.08
C ALA A 541 -2.80 -10.90 4.48
N GLU A 542 -3.51 -10.21 5.39
CA GLU A 542 -3.69 -10.65 6.77
C GLU A 542 -4.92 -11.54 6.98
N ILE A 543 -5.80 -11.65 5.98
CA ILE A 543 -7.07 -12.38 6.10
C ILE A 543 -6.88 -13.82 6.58
N LEU A 544 -5.93 -14.55 6.00
CA LEU A 544 -5.74 -15.96 6.34
C LEU A 544 -5.13 -16.15 7.74
N ARG A 545 -4.26 -15.23 8.19
CA ARG A 545 -3.70 -15.24 9.55
C ARG A 545 -4.79 -15.01 10.60
N VAL A 546 -5.64 -14.00 10.37
CA VAL A 546 -6.78 -13.72 11.24
C VAL A 546 -7.80 -14.85 11.18
N LYS A 547 -8.03 -15.45 10.00
CA LYS A 547 -8.91 -16.61 9.82
C LYS A 547 -8.46 -17.79 10.67
N GLN A 548 -7.18 -18.08 10.72
CA GLN A 548 -6.64 -19.14 11.58
C GLN A 548 -6.99 -18.88 13.05
N GLU A 549 -6.80 -17.63 13.52
CA GLU A 549 -7.16 -17.27 14.89
C GLU A 549 -8.67 -17.41 15.16
N VAL A 550 -9.52 -17.04 14.19
CA VAL A 550 -10.98 -17.22 14.29
C VAL A 550 -11.34 -18.70 14.44
N LEU A 551 -10.79 -19.57 13.58
CA LEU A 551 -11.04 -21.02 13.61
C LEU A 551 -10.58 -21.66 14.94
N ASP A 552 -9.56 -21.11 15.57
CA ASP A 552 -9.04 -21.57 16.85
C ASP A 552 -9.75 -20.98 18.07
N CYS A 553 -10.61 -19.98 17.89
CA CYS A 553 -11.35 -19.32 18.96
C CYS A 553 -12.60 -20.08 19.43
N ASP A 554 -12.91 -19.93 20.72
CA ASP A 554 -14.24 -20.16 21.31
C ASP A 554 -14.75 -18.82 21.83
N ALA A 555 -15.68 -18.21 21.10
CA ALA A 555 -16.15 -16.85 21.37
C ALA A 555 -16.88 -16.76 22.72
N GLN A 556 -17.64 -17.79 23.10
CA GLN A 556 -18.36 -17.84 24.37
C GLN A 556 -17.41 -17.97 25.57
N ALA A 557 -16.42 -18.86 25.47
CA ALA A 557 -15.41 -19.04 26.51
C ALA A 557 -14.58 -17.77 26.72
N MET A 558 -14.28 -17.03 25.65
CA MET A 558 -13.48 -15.80 25.69
C MET A 558 -14.22 -14.57 26.22
N ALA A 559 -15.56 -14.54 26.16
CA ALA A 559 -16.34 -13.35 26.45
C ALA A 559 -16.13 -12.80 27.89
N ARG A 560 -16.13 -13.65 28.91
CA ARG A 560 -15.91 -13.22 30.30
C ARG A 560 -14.48 -12.77 30.58
N PRO A 561 -13.44 -13.52 30.17
CA PRO A 561 -12.04 -13.08 30.31
C PRO A 561 -11.77 -11.76 29.58
N ALA A 562 -12.16 -11.60 28.33
CA ALA A 562 -11.97 -10.37 27.57
C ALA A 562 -12.55 -9.14 28.28
N ARG A 563 -13.78 -9.24 28.84
CA ARG A 563 -14.38 -8.16 29.64
C ARG A 563 -13.64 -7.86 30.94
N ARG A 564 -12.92 -8.81 31.53
CA ARG A 564 -12.08 -8.53 32.69
C ARG A 564 -10.85 -7.70 32.30
N LEU A 565 -10.25 -7.98 31.14
CA LEU A 565 -9.11 -7.22 30.62
C LEU A 565 -9.42 -5.74 30.48
N THR A 566 -10.64 -5.34 30.07
CA THR A 566 -11.01 -3.93 29.90
C THR A 566 -11.09 -3.15 31.23
N ARG A 567 -11.07 -3.83 32.39
CA ARG A 567 -11.05 -3.19 33.71
C ARG A 567 -9.64 -2.82 34.18
N LEU A 568 -8.61 -3.37 33.54
CA LEU A 568 -7.24 -3.03 33.84
C LEU A 568 -6.98 -1.56 33.49
N GLY A 569 -6.28 -0.84 34.34
CA GLY A 569 -6.04 0.60 34.17
C GLY A 569 -4.61 0.92 33.73
N ASP A 570 -3.68 -0.01 33.86
CA ASP A 570 -2.30 0.17 33.48
C ASP A 570 -2.00 -0.48 32.12
N PRO A 571 -1.41 0.25 31.16
CA PRO A 571 -1.11 -0.29 29.82
C PRO A 571 -0.17 -1.50 29.81
N ALA A 572 0.87 -1.50 30.67
CA ALA A 572 1.82 -2.60 30.72
C ALA A 572 1.18 -3.90 31.24
N THR A 573 0.37 -3.76 32.30
CA THR A 573 -0.42 -4.87 32.87
C THR A 573 -1.42 -5.41 31.84
N LEU A 574 -2.09 -4.53 31.07
CA LEU A 574 -3.03 -4.97 30.04
C LEU A 574 -2.32 -5.71 28.91
N ARG A 575 -1.20 -5.20 28.42
CA ARG A 575 -0.41 -5.90 27.37
C ARG A 575 0.02 -7.29 27.80
N ALA A 576 0.56 -7.42 29.04
CA ALA A 576 0.96 -8.72 29.59
C ALA A 576 -0.23 -9.67 29.71
N ALA A 577 -1.38 -9.16 30.20
CA ALA A 577 -2.58 -9.98 30.35
C ALA A 577 -3.18 -10.41 29.00
N VAL A 578 -3.14 -9.57 27.95
CA VAL A 578 -3.55 -9.95 26.59
C VAL A 578 -2.62 -10.99 26.01
N ALA A 579 -1.31 -10.86 26.18
CA ALA A 579 -0.35 -11.87 25.74
C ALA A 579 -0.63 -13.23 26.40
N GLN A 580 -0.90 -13.26 27.71
CA GLN A 580 -1.28 -14.48 28.43
C GLN A 580 -2.65 -15.02 27.95
N PHE A 581 -3.62 -14.15 27.70
CA PHE A 581 -4.93 -14.51 27.18
C PHE A 581 -4.84 -15.22 25.82
N ASN A 582 -3.95 -14.78 24.94
CA ASN A 582 -3.71 -15.40 23.65
C ASN A 582 -3.05 -16.79 23.76
N GLN A 583 -2.22 -17.04 24.77
CA GLN A 583 -1.59 -18.34 24.99
C GLN A 583 -2.58 -19.43 25.45
N HIS A 584 -3.58 -19.08 26.24
CA HIS A 584 -4.52 -20.07 26.82
C HIS A 584 -5.57 -20.61 25.83
N GLY A 585 -5.60 -20.12 24.60
CA GLY A 585 -6.50 -20.60 23.53
C GLY A 585 -5.87 -21.59 22.55
N SER A 586 -4.57 -21.92 22.67
CA SER A 586 -3.88 -22.83 21.76
C SER A 586 -4.17 -24.29 22.11
N PRO A 587 -4.52 -25.16 21.12
CA PRO A 587 -4.77 -26.57 21.37
C PRO A 587 -3.47 -27.26 21.77
N GLY A 588 -3.35 -27.70 23.04
CA GLY A 588 -2.22 -28.53 23.51
C GLY A 588 -1.69 -28.22 24.90
N GLN A 589 -2.07 -27.12 25.53
CA GLN A 589 -1.66 -26.85 26.91
C GLN A 589 -2.84 -26.92 27.88
N THR A 590 -3.02 -28.11 28.48
CA THR A 590 -3.82 -28.28 29.71
C THR A 590 -3.23 -27.40 30.79
N ALA A 591 -3.94 -26.34 31.15
CA ALA A 591 -3.57 -25.43 32.22
C ALA A 591 -3.38 -26.21 33.53
N ARG A 592 -2.16 -26.23 34.09
CA ARG A 592 -1.98 -26.38 35.53
C ARG A 592 -2.43 -25.06 36.18
N PRO A 593 -3.32 -25.09 37.18
CA PRO A 593 -3.68 -23.88 37.90
C PRO A 593 -2.44 -23.39 38.66
N PRO A 594 -2.20 -22.07 38.71
CA PRO A 594 -1.16 -21.51 39.55
C PRO A 594 -1.51 -21.80 41.02
N SER A 595 -0.66 -22.54 41.71
CA SER A 595 -0.69 -22.67 43.14
C SER A 595 -0.30 -21.31 43.75
N GLY A 596 -1.23 -20.64 44.38
CA GLY A 596 -1.00 -19.64 45.42
C GLY A 596 -0.77 -18.20 44.92
N LEU A 597 -1.82 -17.39 45.02
CA LEU A 597 -1.85 -16.15 45.83
C LEU A 597 -3.31 -15.66 45.88
#